data_ca3805bb00298960b5684672ae6807fa
#
_entry.id   ca3805bb00298960b5684672ae6807fa
#
_cell.length_a   1.000
_cell.length_b   1.000
_cell.length_c   1.000
_cell.angle_alpha   90.00
_cell.angle_beta   90.00
_cell.angle_gamma   90.00
#
_symmetry.space_group_name_H-M   'P 1'
#
loop_
_entity.id
_entity.type
_entity.pdbx_description
1 polymer ?
#
loop_
_entity_poly.entity_id
_entity_poly.type
_entity_poly.pdbx_seq_one_letter_code
_entity_poly.pdbx_strand_id
1 'polypeptide(L)'
;MNVITDISAESSTSTPNEPTARDWAKLLAPYGVPNDKRALIEIFITVLPFFGFWAATAYALHLGYWAGLLLIIPTAGFLLRLFLIQHDCGHGAFFNSRTANDWTGRLIGVLTFTPYFFWKYAHNIHHAGAGNLARRGFGDISTLTVNEYNASTPWKKFCYRMYRNPYVMFGIGPWFIFLFDQRLPLGQTRNGLRPWVSTMGTNLSLALLFAGLIWLVGWKIFLMIHIPIAVIAPTIGIWLFFVQHQFEDMSWDHDDEWNWHEAALYGSSHYDIPQPFRWFTANIGLHHIHHLSSRIPYYQLPKVMKDYPALRDVNRLTFFESFKCIPLALWDEEARELKSFKAAGV
;
A
#
# COMPACT_ATOMS: atom_id res chain seq x y z
N MET A 1 33.33 31.51 47.49
CA MET A 1 32.86 32.19 46.30
C MET A 1 32.45 31.11 45.35
N ASN A 2 31.14 30.69 45.46
CA ASN A 2 30.55 29.58 44.72
C ASN A 2 29.89 30.17 43.45
N VAL A 3 30.34 29.75 42.30
CA VAL A 3 29.65 30.02 41.04
C VAL A 3 28.87 28.73 40.68
N ILE A 4 27.57 28.82 40.86
CA ILE A 4 26.60 27.82 40.40
C ILE A 4 26.32 28.19 38.93
N THR A 5 26.71 27.33 38.01
CA THR A 5 26.29 27.42 36.61
C THR A 5 24.94 26.71 36.47
N ASP A 6 23.90 27.51 36.27
CA ASP A 6 22.58 27.06 35.84
C ASP A 6 22.67 26.39 34.48
N ILE A 7 22.34 25.11 34.43
CA ILE A 7 22.03 24.41 33.24
C ILE A 7 20.52 24.56 33.03
N SER A 8 20.13 25.54 32.21
CA SER A 8 18.76 25.70 31.77
C SER A 8 18.40 24.51 30.84
N ALA A 9 17.60 23.59 31.36
CA ALA A 9 16.88 22.62 30.55
C ALA A 9 15.94 23.40 29.62
N GLU A 10 16.24 23.40 28.33
CA GLU A 10 15.29 23.81 27.31
C GLU A 10 14.13 22.77 27.28
N SER A 11 13.06 23.15 27.95
CA SER A 11 11.79 22.45 27.85
C SER A 11 11.27 22.60 26.44
N SER A 12 11.06 21.49 25.74
CA SER A 12 10.28 21.41 24.53
C SER A 12 8.92 22.10 24.75
N THR A 13 8.74 23.28 24.21
CA THR A 13 7.47 24.00 24.21
C THR A 13 6.52 23.33 23.21
N SER A 14 5.87 22.25 23.60
CA SER A 14 4.64 21.84 22.97
C SER A 14 3.60 22.94 23.24
N THR A 15 3.08 23.53 22.19
CA THR A 15 1.94 24.45 22.26
C THR A 15 0.77 23.73 22.97
N PRO A 16 0.12 24.34 23.97
CA PRO A 16 -0.81 23.65 24.88
C PRO A 16 -2.12 23.14 24.27
N ASN A 17 -2.27 23.00 22.95
CA ASN A 17 -3.56 22.72 22.30
C ASN A 17 -3.55 21.82 21.06
N GLU A 18 -2.44 21.19 20.68
CA GLU A 18 -2.47 20.25 19.56
C GLU A 18 -2.85 18.84 20.03
N PRO A 19 -3.83 18.16 19.36
CA PRO A 19 -4.21 16.81 19.71
C PRO A 19 -3.03 15.84 19.55
N THR A 20 -2.83 14.96 20.53
CA THR A 20 -1.88 13.85 20.40
C THR A 20 -2.35 12.86 19.32
N ALA A 21 -1.46 11.98 18.82
CA ALA A 21 -1.84 10.93 17.88
C ALA A 21 -2.99 10.05 18.42
N ARG A 22 -3.01 9.79 19.72
CA ARG A 22 -4.10 9.08 20.40
C ARG A 22 -5.42 9.85 20.41
N ASP A 23 -5.36 11.17 20.55
CA ASP A 23 -6.57 12.01 20.51
C ASP A 23 -7.10 12.12 19.09
N TRP A 24 -6.23 12.20 18.09
CA TRP A 24 -6.61 12.09 16.70
C TRP A 24 -7.36 10.79 16.42
N ALA A 25 -6.89 9.64 16.88
CA ALA A 25 -7.58 8.37 16.71
C ALA A 25 -9.02 8.39 17.26
N LYS A 26 -9.24 9.06 18.42
CA LYS A 26 -10.59 9.22 19.00
C LYS A 26 -11.46 10.17 18.16
N LEU A 27 -10.90 11.29 17.71
CA LEU A 27 -11.61 12.28 16.88
C LEU A 27 -12.03 11.69 15.54
N LEU A 28 -11.24 10.79 14.98
CA LEU A 28 -11.49 10.15 13.69
C LEU A 28 -12.44 8.94 13.77
N ALA A 29 -12.65 8.35 14.93
CA ALA A 29 -13.50 7.18 15.11
C ALA A 29 -14.92 7.29 14.50
N PRO A 30 -15.63 8.44 14.55
CA PRO A 30 -16.96 8.58 13.94
C PRO A 30 -16.98 8.41 12.42
N TYR A 31 -15.87 8.62 11.72
CA TYR A 31 -15.77 8.43 10.26
C TYR A 31 -15.64 6.97 9.86
N GLY A 32 -15.36 6.07 10.82
CA GLY A 32 -15.21 4.63 10.60
C GLY A 32 -16.52 3.87 10.42
N VAL A 33 -17.65 4.57 10.22
CA VAL A 33 -18.97 3.95 9.98
C VAL A 33 -19.20 3.81 8.46
N PRO A 34 -19.23 2.58 7.90
CA PRO A 34 -19.46 2.37 6.48
C PRO A 34 -20.86 2.81 6.03
N ASN A 35 -20.97 3.17 4.75
CA ASN A 35 -22.23 3.44 4.07
C ASN A 35 -22.41 2.46 2.91
N ASP A 36 -23.29 1.47 3.08
CA ASP A 36 -23.47 0.39 2.10
C ASP A 36 -23.95 0.89 0.73
N LYS A 37 -24.79 1.93 0.68
CA LYS A 37 -25.21 2.55 -0.59
C LYS A 37 -24.01 3.17 -1.32
N ARG A 38 -23.18 3.89 -0.58
CA ARG A 38 -21.96 4.49 -1.14
C ARG A 38 -20.99 3.41 -1.59
N ALA A 39 -20.80 2.36 -0.80
CA ALA A 39 -19.95 1.23 -1.15
C ALA A 39 -20.40 0.56 -2.47
N LEU A 40 -21.70 0.35 -2.67
CA LEU A 40 -22.23 -0.20 -3.92
C LEU A 40 -21.98 0.75 -5.11
N ILE A 41 -22.17 2.05 -4.94
CA ILE A 41 -21.85 3.04 -5.98
C ILE A 41 -20.37 2.96 -6.36
N GLU A 42 -19.46 2.89 -5.37
CA GLU A 42 -18.03 2.79 -5.60
C GLU A 42 -17.64 1.51 -6.38
N ILE A 43 -18.29 0.38 -6.08
CA ILE A 43 -18.12 -0.85 -6.88
C ILE A 43 -18.60 -0.62 -8.32
N PHE A 44 -19.80 -0.08 -8.52
CA PHE A 44 -20.38 0.11 -9.83
C PHE A 44 -19.52 1.02 -10.73
N ILE A 45 -19.12 2.19 -10.21
CA ILE A 45 -18.30 3.15 -10.97
C ILE A 45 -16.85 2.67 -11.18
N THR A 46 -16.46 1.55 -10.58
CA THR A 46 -15.14 0.94 -10.75
C THR A 46 -15.22 -0.31 -11.65
N VAL A 47 -16.12 -1.22 -11.35
CA VAL A 47 -16.25 -2.51 -12.06
C VAL A 47 -16.74 -2.31 -13.49
N LEU A 48 -17.76 -1.48 -13.72
CA LEU A 48 -18.31 -1.28 -15.06
C LEU A 48 -17.29 -0.66 -16.01
N PRO A 49 -16.58 0.43 -15.68
CA PRO A 49 -15.53 0.94 -16.55
C PRO A 49 -14.36 -0.02 -16.72
N PHE A 50 -13.96 -0.76 -15.70
CA PHE A 50 -12.92 -1.77 -15.82
C PHE A 50 -13.23 -2.78 -16.95
N PHE A 51 -14.39 -3.40 -16.87
CA PHE A 51 -14.81 -4.36 -17.91
C PHE A 51 -15.13 -3.68 -19.25
N GLY A 52 -15.67 -2.46 -19.22
CA GLY A 52 -15.96 -1.67 -20.41
C GLY A 52 -14.69 -1.34 -21.21
N PHE A 53 -13.65 -0.83 -20.56
CA PHE A 53 -12.37 -0.54 -21.22
C PHE A 53 -11.64 -1.81 -21.66
N TRP A 54 -11.70 -2.88 -20.84
CA TRP A 54 -11.16 -4.18 -21.22
C TRP A 54 -11.82 -4.72 -22.49
N ALA A 55 -13.15 -4.73 -22.55
CA ALA A 55 -13.91 -5.21 -23.70
C ALA A 55 -13.71 -4.31 -24.93
N ALA A 56 -13.67 -2.99 -24.74
CA ALA A 56 -13.39 -2.04 -25.83
C ALA A 56 -11.99 -2.24 -26.42
N THR A 57 -10.98 -2.51 -25.57
CA THR A 57 -9.62 -2.86 -26.02
C THR A 57 -9.63 -4.16 -26.84
N ALA A 58 -10.30 -5.20 -26.34
CA ALA A 58 -10.38 -6.49 -27.03
C ALA A 58 -11.09 -6.35 -28.38
N TYR A 59 -12.19 -5.59 -28.43
CA TYR A 59 -12.93 -5.35 -29.67
C TYR A 59 -12.12 -4.52 -30.68
N ALA A 60 -11.43 -3.46 -30.23
CA ALA A 60 -10.56 -2.66 -31.10
C ALA A 60 -9.44 -3.51 -31.72
N LEU A 61 -8.78 -4.34 -30.90
CA LEU A 61 -7.72 -5.24 -31.39
C LEU A 61 -8.26 -6.32 -32.36
N HIS A 62 -9.46 -6.83 -32.09
CA HIS A 62 -10.13 -7.77 -33.01
C HIS A 62 -10.38 -7.16 -34.40
N LEU A 63 -10.70 -5.86 -34.45
CA LEU A 63 -10.86 -5.10 -35.69
C LEU A 63 -9.53 -4.61 -36.31
N GLY A 64 -8.39 -4.92 -35.70
CA GLY A 64 -7.06 -4.47 -36.15
C GLY A 64 -6.67 -3.05 -35.71
N TYR A 65 -7.45 -2.39 -34.83
CA TYR A 65 -7.14 -1.05 -34.33
C TYR A 65 -6.19 -1.09 -33.13
N TRP A 66 -4.90 -0.96 -33.37
CA TRP A 66 -3.86 -0.99 -32.35
C TRP A 66 -3.94 0.17 -31.35
N ALA A 67 -4.53 1.31 -31.73
CA ALA A 67 -4.80 2.43 -30.83
C ALA A 67 -5.67 2.02 -29.62
N GLY A 68 -6.41 0.92 -29.72
CA GLY A 68 -7.15 0.34 -28.60
C GLY A 68 -6.26 0.01 -27.39
N LEU A 69 -4.96 -0.24 -27.59
CA LEU A 69 -4.00 -0.46 -26.49
C LEU A 69 -3.88 0.73 -25.54
N LEU A 70 -4.20 1.96 -25.98
CA LEU A 70 -4.20 3.13 -25.07
C LEU A 70 -5.23 3.01 -23.95
N LEU A 71 -6.31 2.22 -24.16
CA LEU A 71 -7.33 1.96 -23.13
C LEU A 71 -6.81 1.07 -21.98
N ILE A 72 -5.66 0.44 -22.15
CA ILE A 72 -4.99 -0.33 -21.08
C ILE A 72 -4.63 0.57 -19.90
N ILE A 73 -4.27 1.83 -20.13
CA ILE A 73 -3.87 2.78 -19.09
C ILE A 73 -5.03 3.01 -18.09
N PRO A 74 -6.23 3.47 -18.54
CA PRO A 74 -7.37 3.57 -17.61
C PRO A 74 -7.80 2.21 -17.07
N THR A 75 -7.70 1.11 -17.83
CA THR A 75 -8.03 -0.24 -17.33
C THR A 75 -7.14 -0.61 -16.14
N ALA A 76 -5.83 -0.36 -16.22
CA ALA A 76 -4.91 -0.58 -15.11
C ALA A 76 -5.23 0.32 -13.90
N GLY A 77 -5.62 1.57 -14.14
CA GLY A 77 -6.08 2.48 -13.08
C GLY A 77 -7.33 1.94 -12.35
N PHE A 78 -8.31 1.40 -13.09
CA PHE A 78 -9.48 0.75 -12.48
C PHE A 78 -9.13 -0.55 -11.77
N LEU A 79 -8.16 -1.33 -12.26
CA LEU A 79 -7.68 -2.52 -11.54
C LEU A 79 -7.04 -2.15 -10.21
N LEU A 80 -6.21 -1.09 -10.20
CA LEU A 80 -5.64 -0.55 -8.96
C LEU A 80 -6.75 -0.12 -7.99
N ARG A 81 -7.78 0.59 -8.49
CA ARG A 81 -8.90 1.01 -7.66
C ARG A 81 -9.71 -0.17 -7.12
N LEU A 82 -9.88 -1.25 -7.88
CA LEU A 82 -10.45 -2.51 -7.39
C LEU A 82 -9.62 -3.09 -6.25
N PHE A 83 -8.29 -3.09 -6.38
CA PHE A 83 -7.41 -3.53 -5.30
C PHE A 83 -7.61 -2.72 -4.02
N LEU A 84 -7.83 -1.40 -4.12
CA LEU A 84 -8.08 -0.54 -2.97
C LEU A 84 -9.49 -0.73 -2.36
N ILE A 85 -10.49 -1.14 -3.14
CA ILE A 85 -11.77 -1.64 -2.60
C ILE A 85 -11.55 -2.94 -1.82
N GLN A 86 -10.77 -3.88 -2.37
CA GLN A 86 -10.39 -5.12 -1.67
C GLN A 86 -9.63 -4.83 -0.37
N HIS A 87 -8.75 -3.85 -0.39
CA HIS A 87 -7.98 -3.38 0.76
C HIS A 87 -8.90 -2.91 1.91
N ASP A 88 -9.87 -2.04 1.64
CA ASP A 88 -10.84 -1.60 2.65
C ASP A 88 -11.76 -2.74 3.13
N CYS A 89 -12.11 -3.66 2.24
CA CYS A 89 -12.78 -4.91 2.63
C CYS A 89 -11.90 -5.72 3.61
N GLY A 90 -10.58 -5.72 3.42
CA GLY A 90 -9.61 -6.35 4.31
C GLY A 90 -9.67 -5.82 5.74
N HIS A 91 -9.80 -4.52 5.89
CA HIS A 91 -9.99 -3.84 7.18
C HIS A 91 -11.41 -3.98 7.74
N GLY A 92 -12.37 -4.53 6.97
CA GLY A 92 -13.79 -4.56 7.32
C GLY A 92 -14.40 -3.16 7.37
N ALA A 93 -13.84 -2.24 6.58
CA ALA A 93 -14.21 -0.82 6.54
C ALA A 93 -15.19 -0.48 5.41
N PHE A 94 -15.29 -1.31 4.37
CA PHE A 94 -16.01 -0.94 3.15
C PHE A 94 -17.52 -1.10 3.28
N PHE A 95 -18.00 -2.19 3.90
CA PHE A 95 -19.41 -2.48 4.20
C PHE A 95 -19.62 -2.64 5.71
N ASN A 96 -20.87 -2.45 6.17
CA ASN A 96 -21.25 -2.75 7.55
C ASN A 96 -21.16 -4.25 7.84
N SER A 97 -21.48 -5.11 6.87
CA SER A 97 -21.45 -6.57 7.01
C SER A 97 -20.04 -7.12 6.78
N ARG A 98 -19.53 -7.89 7.76
CA ARG A 98 -18.26 -8.65 7.62
C ARG A 98 -18.31 -9.62 6.44
N THR A 99 -19.44 -10.31 6.27
CA THR A 99 -19.65 -11.27 5.18
C THR A 99 -19.60 -10.57 3.82
N ALA A 100 -20.22 -9.38 3.69
CA ALA A 100 -20.16 -8.58 2.47
C ALA A 100 -18.72 -8.15 2.14
N ASN A 101 -17.97 -7.66 3.15
CA ASN A 101 -16.55 -7.34 2.98
C ASN A 101 -15.73 -8.55 2.50
N ASP A 102 -15.87 -9.70 3.17
CA ASP A 102 -15.08 -10.89 2.87
C ASP A 102 -15.40 -11.47 1.48
N TRP A 103 -16.67 -11.48 1.04
CA TRP A 103 -17.02 -11.96 -0.29
C TRP A 103 -16.61 -10.97 -1.41
N THR A 104 -16.86 -9.68 -1.21
CA THR A 104 -16.41 -8.65 -2.15
C THR A 104 -14.90 -8.69 -2.31
N GLY A 105 -14.15 -8.78 -1.19
CA GLY A 105 -12.71 -8.87 -1.22
C GLY A 105 -12.20 -10.13 -1.95
N ARG A 106 -12.86 -11.29 -1.80
CA ARG A 106 -12.49 -12.52 -2.52
C ARG A 106 -12.76 -12.42 -4.01
N LEU A 107 -13.92 -11.91 -4.41
CA LEU A 107 -14.27 -11.75 -5.82
C LEU A 107 -13.31 -10.79 -6.53
N ILE A 108 -13.05 -9.64 -5.92
CA ILE A 108 -12.07 -8.67 -6.43
C ILE A 108 -10.66 -9.26 -6.40
N GLY A 109 -10.30 -10.05 -5.39
CA GLY A 109 -9.01 -10.73 -5.26
C GLY A 109 -8.68 -11.66 -6.44
N VAL A 110 -9.67 -12.23 -7.10
CA VAL A 110 -9.47 -12.96 -8.37
C VAL A 110 -9.01 -12.00 -9.47
N LEU A 111 -9.66 -10.85 -9.61
CA LEU A 111 -9.31 -9.87 -10.66
C LEU A 111 -7.93 -9.23 -10.42
N THR A 112 -7.57 -9.00 -9.17
CA THR A 112 -6.33 -8.35 -8.74
C THR A 112 -5.17 -9.33 -8.49
N PHE A 113 -5.34 -10.62 -8.81
CA PHE A 113 -4.36 -11.70 -8.57
C PHE A 113 -3.95 -11.87 -7.11
N THR A 114 -4.79 -11.41 -6.18
CA THR A 114 -4.46 -11.32 -4.75
C THR A 114 -5.36 -12.24 -3.93
N PRO A 115 -4.85 -13.38 -3.41
CA PRO A 115 -5.61 -14.25 -2.51
C PRO A 115 -6.03 -13.50 -1.25
N TYR A 116 -7.32 -13.14 -1.18
CA TYR A 116 -7.84 -12.16 -0.22
C TYR A 116 -7.47 -12.44 1.24
N PHE A 117 -7.67 -13.69 1.72
CA PHE A 117 -7.42 -14.00 3.12
C PHE A 117 -5.92 -14.03 3.45
N PHE A 118 -5.10 -14.54 2.52
CA PHE A 118 -3.65 -14.56 2.65
C PHE A 118 -3.08 -13.15 2.72
N TRP A 119 -3.49 -12.28 1.79
CA TRP A 119 -3.08 -10.89 1.75
C TRP A 119 -3.57 -10.10 2.98
N LYS A 120 -4.87 -10.25 3.34
CA LYS A 120 -5.47 -9.60 4.51
C LYS A 120 -4.68 -9.88 5.79
N TYR A 121 -4.23 -11.11 5.97
CA TYR A 121 -3.43 -11.48 7.14
C TYR A 121 -2.07 -10.75 7.17
N ALA A 122 -1.34 -10.74 6.05
CA ALA A 122 -0.07 -10.04 5.94
C ALA A 122 -0.22 -8.53 6.17
N HIS A 123 -1.25 -7.93 5.57
CA HIS A 123 -1.56 -6.52 5.69
C HIS A 123 -1.97 -6.10 7.11
N ASN A 124 -2.70 -6.96 7.83
CA ASN A 124 -3.01 -6.70 9.24
C ASN A 124 -1.77 -6.75 10.13
N ILE A 125 -0.79 -7.61 9.84
CA ILE A 125 0.51 -7.62 10.55
C ILE A 125 1.27 -6.33 10.27
N HIS A 126 1.29 -5.87 9.01
CA HIS A 126 1.86 -4.60 8.63
C HIS A 126 1.28 -3.43 9.47
N HIS A 127 -0.05 -3.30 9.54
CA HIS A 127 -0.70 -2.25 10.35
C HIS A 127 -0.41 -2.38 11.85
N ALA A 128 -0.28 -3.59 12.36
CA ALA A 128 0.00 -3.83 13.77
C ALA A 128 1.45 -3.56 14.17
N GLY A 129 2.37 -3.56 13.21
CA GLY A 129 3.80 -3.44 13.45
C GLY A 129 4.50 -2.29 12.70
N ALA A 130 3.76 -1.46 11.98
CA ALA A 130 4.34 -0.35 11.22
C ALA A 130 5.18 0.57 12.14
N GLY A 131 6.37 0.97 11.67
CA GLY A 131 7.30 1.79 12.45
C GLY A 131 8.02 1.07 13.58
N ASN A 132 7.87 -0.27 13.73
CA ASN A 132 8.55 -1.06 14.74
C ASN A 132 9.71 -1.87 14.14
N LEU A 133 10.95 -1.60 14.59
CA LEU A 133 12.16 -2.25 14.06
C LEU A 133 12.19 -3.76 14.31
N ALA A 134 11.62 -4.24 15.40
CA ALA A 134 11.61 -5.67 15.75
C ALA A 134 10.53 -6.45 14.98
N ARG A 135 9.47 -5.78 14.47
CA ARG A 135 8.30 -6.41 13.83
C ARG A 135 8.27 -6.24 12.32
N ARG A 136 9.25 -5.53 11.73
CA ARG A 136 9.35 -5.30 10.28
C ARG A 136 9.59 -6.58 9.50
N GLY A 137 9.29 -6.57 8.21
CA GLY A 137 9.70 -7.58 7.23
C GLY A 137 8.59 -8.47 6.70
N PHE A 138 7.45 -8.65 7.39
CA PHE A 138 6.33 -9.40 6.87
C PHE A 138 5.20 -8.44 6.45
N GLY A 139 4.95 -8.35 5.15
CA GLY A 139 4.00 -7.38 4.59
C GLY A 139 4.57 -5.97 4.40
N ASP A 140 5.86 -5.77 4.70
CA ASP A 140 6.56 -4.49 4.60
C ASP A 140 7.60 -4.48 3.48
N ILE A 141 8.06 -3.27 3.14
CA ILE A 141 9.29 -3.11 2.38
C ILE A 141 10.46 -3.37 3.34
N SER A 142 11.20 -4.44 3.06
CA SER A 142 12.33 -4.84 3.91
C SER A 142 13.36 -3.73 3.99
N THR A 143 13.58 -3.20 5.21
CA THR A 143 14.51 -2.11 5.49
C THR A 143 15.50 -2.55 6.56
N LEU A 144 16.79 -2.55 6.24
CA LEU A 144 17.86 -2.81 7.19
C LEU A 144 18.29 -1.51 7.84
N THR A 145 18.75 -1.59 9.10
CA THR A 145 19.50 -0.49 9.69
C THR A 145 20.90 -0.41 9.09
N VAL A 146 21.57 0.73 9.23
CA VAL A 146 22.97 0.89 8.79
C VAL A 146 23.86 -0.14 9.50
N ASN A 147 23.64 -0.38 10.78
CA ASN A 147 24.40 -1.36 11.57
C ASN A 147 24.17 -2.79 11.08
N GLU A 148 22.91 -3.19 10.85
CA GLU A 148 22.58 -4.52 10.30
C GLU A 148 23.17 -4.73 8.91
N TYR A 149 23.13 -3.69 8.07
CA TYR A 149 23.74 -3.77 6.75
C TYR A 149 25.25 -3.96 6.85
N ASN A 150 25.94 -3.18 7.71
CA ASN A 150 27.38 -3.28 7.91
C ASN A 150 27.80 -4.65 8.46
N ALA A 151 27.02 -5.23 9.36
CA ALA A 151 27.25 -6.57 9.91
C ALA A 151 26.90 -7.71 8.93
N SER A 152 26.25 -7.42 7.82
CA SER A 152 25.82 -8.43 6.85
C SER A 152 26.98 -8.98 6.00
N THR A 153 26.86 -10.26 5.59
CA THR A 153 27.81 -10.87 4.64
C THR A 153 27.81 -10.14 3.28
N PRO A 154 28.90 -10.24 2.49
CA PRO A 154 28.96 -9.62 1.14
C PRO A 154 27.79 -10.07 0.24
N TRP A 155 27.40 -11.34 0.31
CA TRP A 155 26.27 -11.87 -0.45
C TRP A 155 24.94 -11.24 -0.01
N LYS A 156 24.68 -11.11 1.29
CA LYS A 156 23.47 -10.46 1.81
C LYS A 156 23.43 -8.98 1.42
N LYS A 157 24.57 -8.28 1.46
CA LYS A 157 24.70 -6.90 0.99
C LYS A 157 24.35 -6.77 -0.49
N PHE A 158 24.89 -7.68 -1.33
CA PHE A 158 24.58 -7.73 -2.76
C PHE A 158 23.09 -7.95 -3.01
N CYS A 159 22.49 -8.97 -2.38
CA CYS A 159 21.06 -9.25 -2.50
C CYS A 159 20.20 -8.07 -2.05
N TYR A 160 20.57 -7.41 -0.96
CA TYR A 160 19.83 -6.24 -0.47
C TYR A 160 19.94 -5.04 -1.42
N ARG A 161 21.11 -4.75 -1.98
CA ARG A 161 21.28 -3.73 -3.02
C ARG A 161 20.45 -4.04 -4.28
N MET A 162 20.42 -5.30 -4.70
CA MET A 162 19.58 -5.74 -5.82
C MET A 162 18.10 -5.54 -5.51
N TYR A 163 17.64 -5.93 -4.31
CA TYR A 163 16.26 -5.73 -3.85
C TYR A 163 15.88 -4.24 -3.83
N ARG A 164 16.77 -3.35 -3.36
CA ARG A 164 16.55 -1.89 -3.28
C ARG A 164 16.82 -1.16 -4.60
N ASN A 165 17.26 -1.87 -5.65
CA ASN A 165 17.44 -1.28 -6.97
C ASN A 165 16.08 -0.86 -7.55
N PRO A 166 15.91 0.39 -8.03
CA PRO A 166 14.61 0.87 -8.52
C PRO A 166 14.01 0.04 -9.66
N TYR A 167 14.84 -0.48 -10.57
CA TYR A 167 14.37 -1.34 -11.66
C TYR A 167 13.86 -2.69 -11.18
N VAL A 168 14.45 -3.22 -10.11
CA VAL A 168 13.95 -4.44 -9.45
C VAL A 168 12.70 -4.11 -8.65
N MET A 169 12.75 -3.10 -7.80
CA MET A 169 11.67 -2.76 -6.87
C MET A 169 10.37 -2.32 -7.57
N PHE A 170 10.47 -1.51 -8.61
CA PHE A 170 9.30 -0.96 -9.30
C PHE A 170 9.02 -1.60 -10.67
N GLY A 171 9.97 -2.39 -11.19
CA GLY A 171 9.82 -3.10 -12.47
C GLY A 171 9.49 -4.56 -12.25
N ILE A 172 10.50 -5.38 -11.94
CA ILE A 172 10.38 -6.84 -11.88
C ILE A 172 9.61 -7.29 -10.61
N GLY A 173 9.88 -6.64 -9.47
CA GLY A 173 9.37 -7.04 -8.16
C GLY A 173 7.84 -7.07 -8.07
N PRO A 174 7.11 -6.03 -8.46
CA PRO A 174 5.64 -6.03 -8.43
C PRO A 174 5.04 -7.16 -9.24
N TRP A 175 5.56 -7.37 -10.45
CA TRP A 175 5.12 -8.45 -11.32
C TRP A 175 5.38 -9.82 -10.70
N PHE A 176 6.60 -10.04 -10.15
CA PHE A 176 6.95 -11.27 -9.47
C PHE A 176 6.04 -11.55 -8.27
N ILE A 177 5.76 -10.56 -7.43
CA ILE A 177 4.90 -10.70 -6.26
C ILE A 177 3.50 -11.17 -6.67
N PHE A 178 2.83 -10.46 -7.56
CA PHE A 178 1.44 -10.74 -7.90
C PHE A 178 1.24 -11.97 -8.78
N LEU A 179 2.19 -12.33 -9.64
CA LEU A 179 2.05 -13.48 -10.53
C LEU A 179 2.67 -14.76 -9.98
N PHE A 180 3.65 -14.68 -9.08
CA PHE A 180 4.36 -15.87 -8.58
C PHE A 180 4.29 -16.00 -7.05
N ASP A 181 4.75 -15.02 -6.29
CA ASP A 181 4.85 -15.12 -4.83
C ASP A 181 3.49 -15.39 -4.18
N GLN A 182 2.44 -14.71 -4.61
CA GLN A 182 1.09 -14.90 -4.10
C GLN A 182 0.39 -16.17 -4.61
N ARG A 183 1.06 -17.04 -5.37
CA ARG A 183 0.48 -18.33 -5.83
C ARG A 183 0.62 -19.44 -4.80
N LEU A 184 1.43 -19.22 -3.76
CA LEU A 184 1.57 -20.12 -2.61
C LEU A 184 1.47 -19.28 -1.32
N PRO A 185 0.89 -19.83 -0.22
CA PRO A 185 0.78 -19.09 1.03
C PRO A 185 2.11 -19.05 1.80
N LEU A 186 3.19 -18.53 1.17
CA LEU A 186 4.52 -18.46 1.75
C LEU A 186 4.52 -17.60 3.02
N GLY A 187 5.24 -18.01 4.04
CA GLY A 187 5.19 -17.36 5.36
C GLY A 187 3.97 -17.72 6.22
N GLN A 188 2.91 -18.31 5.63
CA GLN A 188 1.68 -18.70 6.32
C GLN A 188 1.34 -20.19 6.19
N THR A 189 2.25 -21.01 5.67
CA THR A 189 2.01 -22.44 5.38
C THR A 189 1.62 -23.26 6.60
N ARG A 190 2.00 -22.82 7.79
CA ARG A 190 1.69 -23.47 9.09
C ARG A 190 0.47 -22.88 9.81
N ASN A 191 -0.21 -21.88 9.25
CA ASN A 191 -1.34 -21.19 9.86
C ASN A 191 -2.69 -21.88 9.55
N GLY A 192 -2.68 -23.22 9.42
CA GLY A 192 -3.86 -24.03 9.15
C GLY A 192 -4.29 -24.01 7.68
N LEU A 193 -5.55 -24.41 7.41
CA LEU A 193 -6.07 -24.58 6.05
C LEU A 193 -6.51 -23.27 5.37
N ARG A 194 -6.84 -22.23 6.14
CA ARG A 194 -7.40 -20.97 5.58
C ARG A 194 -6.51 -20.29 4.52
N PRO A 195 -5.18 -20.10 4.74
CA PRO A 195 -4.31 -19.54 3.72
C PRO A 195 -4.27 -20.40 2.46
N TRP A 196 -4.22 -21.72 2.61
CA TRP A 196 -4.22 -22.66 1.48
C TRP A 196 -5.51 -22.61 0.68
N VAL A 197 -6.66 -22.65 1.33
CA VAL A 197 -7.97 -22.54 0.66
C VAL A 197 -8.09 -21.20 -0.07
N SER A 198 -7.65 -20.11 0.56
CA SER A 198 -7.66 -18.77 -0.08
C SER A 198 -6.79 -18.75 -1.32
N THR A 199 -5.54 -19.23 -1.22
CA THR A 199 -4.59 -19.17 -2.33
C THR A 199 -4.95 -20.13 -3.46
N MET A 200 -5.23 -21.41 -3.15
CA MET A 200 -5.59 -22.39 -4.17
C MET A 200 -6.95 -22.09 -4.80
N GLY A 201 -7.91 -21.61 -4.02
CA GLY A 201 -9.20 -21.16 -4.55
C GLY A 201 -9.07 -19.98 -5.51
N THR A 202 -8.24 -19.00 -5.17
CA THR A 202 -7.92 -17.88 -6.08
C THR A 202 -7.21 -18.38 -7.34
N ASN A 203 -6.23 -19.30 -7.22
CA ASN A 203 -5.51 -19.86 -8.37
C ASN A 203 -6.45 -20.61 -9.32
N LEU A 204 -7.35 -21.44 -8.78
CA LEU A 204 -8.36 -22.14 -9.58
C LEU A 204 -9.30 -21.16 -10.28
N SER A 205 -9.80 -20.15 -9.55
CA SER A 205 -10.68 -19.12 -10.12
C SER A 205 -10.00 -18.34 -11.23
N LEU A 206 -8.71 -17.99 -11.07
CA LEU A 206 -7.89 -17.35 -12.10
C LEU A 206 -7.72 -18.24 -13.34
N ALA A 207 -7.41 -19.52 -13.13
CA ALA A 207 -7.25 -20.47 -14.23
C ALA A 207 -8.53 -20.59 -15.07
N LEU A 208 -9.69 -20.70 -14.39
CA LEU A 208 -11.00 -20.77 -15.06
C LEU A 208 -11.35 -19.46 -15.76
N LEU A 209 -11.11 -18.30 -15.12
CA LEU A 209 -11.32 -16.99 -15.72
C LEU A 209 -10.46 -16.80 -16.97
N PHE A 210 -9.17 -17.12 -16.91
CA PHE A 210 -8.24 -16.99 -18.02
C PHE A 210 -8.59 -17.94 -19.16
N ALA A 211 -8.92 -19.19 -18.86
CA ALA A 211 -9.38 -20.14 -19.88
C ALA A 211 -10.63 -19.62 -20.59
N GLY A 212 -11.61 -19.08 -19.86
CA GLY A 212 -12.81 -18.48 -20.44
C GLY A 212 -12.51 -17.24 -21.29
N LEU A 213 -11.65 -16.34 -20.84
CA LEU A 213 -11.26 -15.13 -21.60
C LEU A 213 -10.46 -15.49 -22.86
N ILE A 214 -9.52 -16.46 -22.76
CA ILE A 214 -8.75 -16.95 -23.91
C ILE A 214 -9.67 -17.61 -24.93
N TRP A 215 -10.66 -18.38 -24.47
CA TRP A 215 -11.66 -18.98 -25.36
C TRP A 215 -12.49 -17.90 -26.07
N LEU A 216 -12.86 -16.82 -25.38
CA LEU A 216 -13.70 -15.73 -25.88
C LEU A 216 -12.98 -14.86 -26.92
N VAL A 217 -11.74 -14.41 -26.63
CA VAL A 217 -11.04 -13.40 -27.45
C VAL A 217 -9.77 -13.92 -28.13
N GLY A 218 -9.38 -15.16 -27.86
CA GLY A 218 -8.13 -15.75 -28.32
C GLY A 218 -6.92 -15.34 -27.45
N TRP A 219 -5.93 -16.24 -27.39
CA TRP A 219 -4.77 -16.08 -26.51
C TRP A 219 -3.91 -14.83 -26.81
N LYS A 220 -3.81 -14.44 -28.08
CA LYS A 220 -3.01 -13.26 -28.49
C LYS A 220 -3.58 -11.97 -27.94
N ILE A 221 -4.88 -11.72 -28.16
CA ILE A 221 -5.56 -10.52 -27.64
C ILE A 221 -5.56 -10.53 -26.12
N PHE A 222 -5.85 -11.70 -25.50
CA PHE A 222 -5.78 -11.86 -24.07
C PHE A 222 -4.44 -11.42 -23.52
N LEU A 223 -3.31 -11.93 -24.01
CA LEU A 223 -1.98 -11.57 -23.54
C LEU A 223 -1.62 -10.10 -23.79
N MET A 224 -2.00 -9.56 -24.96
CA MET A 224 -1.78 -8.14 -25.28
C MET A 224 -2.47 -7.19 -24.32
N ILE A 225 -3.59 -7.58 -23.72
CA ILE A 225 -4.32 -6.80 -22.72
C ILE A 225 -3.78 -7.08 -21.32
N HIS A 226 -3.68 -8.37 -20.93
CA HIS A 226 -3.40 -8.75 -19.55
C HIS A 226 -1.96 -8.49 -19.10
N ILE A 227 -0.97 -8.72 -19.97
CA ILE A 227 0.44 -8.49 -19.61
C ILE A 227 0.68 -7.02 -19.21
N PRO A 228 0.32 -6.02 -20.04
CA PRO A 228 0.52 -4.62 -19.65
C PRO A 228 -0.27 -4.22 -18.40
N ILE A 229 -1.52 -4.68 -18.24
CA ILE A 229 -2.33 -4.40 -17.04
C ILE A 229 -1.65 -5.00 -15.81
N ALA A 230 -1.20 -6.26 -15.89
CA ALA A 230 -0.51 -6.97 -14.80
C ALA A 230 0.88 -6.39 -14.47
N VAL A 231 1.44 -5.53 -15.31
CA VAL A 231 2.66 -4.77 -15.04
C VAL A 231 2.32 -3.40 -14.45
N ILE A 232 1.45 -2.64 -15.11
CA ILE A 232 1.18 -1.23 -14.77
C ILE A 232 0.51 -1.12 -13.39
N ALA A 233 -0.57 -1.86 -13.15
CA ALA A 233 -1.34 -1.71 -11.91
C ALA A 233 -0.54 -2.10 -10.65
N PRO A 234 0.18 -3.26 -10.61
CA PRO A 234 1.04 -3.59 -9.47
C PRO A 234 2.21 -2.62 -9.29
N THR A 235 2.82 -2.13 -10.38
CA THR A 235 3.90 -1.14 -10.29
C THR A 235 3.42 0.14 -9.59
N ILE A 236 2.26 0.66 -9.98
CA ILE A 236 1.68 1.82 -9.30
C ILE A 236 1.33 1.48 -7.85
N GLY A 237 0.79 0.29 -7.58
CA GLY A 237 0.47 -0.17 -6.23
C GLY A 237 1.69 -0.24 -5.31
N ILE A 238 2.80 -0.81 -5.78
CA ILE A 238 4.07 -0.87 -5.03
C ILE A 238 4.70 0.51 -4.88
N TRP A 239 4.61 1.37 -5.90
CA TRP A 239 5.05 2.75 -5.79
C TRP A 239 4.29 3.50 -4.68
N LEU A 240 2.97 3.41 -4.64
CA LEU A 240 2.15 4.01 -3.58
C LEU A 240 2.57 3.49 -2.20
N PHE A 241 2.66 2.18 -2.05
CA PHE A 241 3.08 1.57 -0.79
C PHE A 241 4.49 2.01 -0.37
N PHE A 242 5.42 2.10 -1.33
CA PHE A 242 6.79 2.55 -1.08
C PHE A 242 6.82 3.98 -0.54
N VAL A 243 6.24 4.95 -1.25
CA VAL A 243 6.31 6.36 -0.85
C VAL A 243 5.51 6.66 0.42
N GLN A 244 4.59 5.78 0.78
CA GLN A 244 3.81 5.88 2.01
C GLN A 244 4.58 5.42 3.25
N HIS A 245 5.65 4.62 3.08
CA HIS A 245 6.44 4.04 4.18
C HIS A 245 7.95 4.19 4.04
N GLN A 246 8.43 4.87 3.02
CA GLN A 246 9.86 5.06 2.74
C GLN A 246 10.11 6.51 2.34
N PHE A 247 10.00 7.43 3.30
CA PHE A 247 10.25 8.85 3.13
C PHE A 247 11.22 9.36 4.21
N GLU A 248 11.79 10.54 4.02
CA GLU A 248 12.91 11.05 4.83
C GLU A 248 12.54 11.20 6.32
N ASP A 249 11.37 11.78 6.59
CA ASP A 249 10.90 12.09 7.95
C ASP A 249 10.15 10.94 8.63
N MET A 250 10.19 9.71 8.08
CA MET A 250 9.55 8.58 8.75
C MET A 250 10.30 8.20 10.02
N SER A 251 9.57 7.61 10.99
CA SER A 251 10.14 7.14 12.25
C SER A 251 10.04 5.62 12.38
N TRP A 252 11.15 5.03 12.87
CA TRP A 252 11.24 3.64 13.28
C TRP A 252 11.77 3.58 14.71
N ASP A 253 11.11 2.80 15.58
CA ASP A 253 11.47 2.67 16.97
C ASP A 253 11.64 1.20 17.38
N HIS A 254 12.42 0.94 18.43
CA HIS A 254 12.48 -0.35 19.10
C HIS A 254 11.24 -0.57 19.99
N ASP A 255 10.97 -1.83 20.38
CA ASP A 255 9.76 -2.20 21.12
C ASP A 255 9.51 -1.40 22.40
N ASP A 256 10.56 -0.97 23.08
CA ASP A 256 10.53 -0.22 24.35
C ASP A 256 10.16 1.27 24.18
N GLU A 257 10.44 1.84 23.03
CA GLU A 257 10.12 3.24 22.68
C GLU A 257 8.92 3.34 21.74
N TRP A 258 8.55 2.24 21.08
CA TRP A 258 7.51 2.24 20.06
C TRP A 258 6.11 2.51 20.62
N ASN A 259 5.43 3.48 20.04
CA ASN A 259 4.04 3.81 20.33
C ASN A 259 3.19 3.64 19.05
N TRP A 260 2.18 2.79 19.11
CA TRP A 260 1.36 2.48 17.95
C TRP A 260 0.69 3.71 17.32
N HIS A 261 0.15 4.65 18.14
CA HIS A 261 -0.53 5.82 17.60
C HIS A 261 0.44 6.79 16.92
N GLU A 262 1.61 7.00 17.52
CA GLU A 262 2.67 7.85 16.96
C GLU A 262 3.21 7.24 15.67
N ALA A 263 3.50 5.94 15.67
CA ALA A 263 3.97 5.21 14.50
C ALA A 263 2.93 5.19 13.37
N ALA A 264 1.63 5.07 13.69
CA ALA A 264 0.57 5.12 12.70
C ALA A 264 0.45 6.49 12.03
N LEU A 265 0.54 7.58 12.80
CA LEU A 265 0.38 8.95 12.29
C LEU A 265 1.66 9.46 11.62
N TYR A 266 2.83 9.25 12.24
CA TYR A 266 4.10 9.81 11.80
C TYR A 266 4.99 8.84 11.03
N GLY A 267 4.73 7.53 11.10
CA GLY A 267 5.39 6.51 10.29
C GLY A 267 4.76 6.27 8.92
N SER A 268 3.78 7.10 8.53
CA SER A 268 3.11 7.04 7.22
C SER A 268 2.95 8.43 6.62
N SER A 269 3.04 8.53 5.28
CA SER A 269 2.98 9.82 4.60
C SER A 269 1.57 10.23 4.19
N HIS A 270 1.37 11.54 4.01
CA HIS A 270 0.33 12.12 3.18
C HIS A 270 0.88 12.30 1.76
N TYR A 271 0.66 11.34 0.88
CA TYR A 271 1.03 11.45 -0.52
C TYR A 271 0.02 12.31 -1.28
N ASP A 272 0.33 13.61 -1.42
CA ASP A 272 -0.57 14.60 -2.01
C ASP A 272 -0.42 14.63 -3.54
N ILE A 273 -1.26 13.85 -4.21
CA ILE A 273 -1.33 13.78 -5.68
C ILE A 273 -2.59 14.46 -6.20
N PRO A 274 -2.53 15.10 -7.41
CA PRO A 274 -3.68 15.82 -7.97
C PRO A 274 -4.78 14.87 -8.47
N GLN A 275 -5.98 15.45 -8.68
CA GLN A 275 -7.02 14.78 -9.48
C GLN A 275 -6.57 14.69 -10.96
N PRO A 276 -6.95 13.61 -11.67
CA PRO A 276 -7.81 12.49 -11.25
C PRO A 276 -7.07 11.34 -10.54
N PHE A 277 -5.76 11.41 -10.37
CA PHE A 277 -4.95 10.31 -9.80
C PHE A 277 -5.39 9.98 -8.38
N ARG A 278 -5.71 10.98 -7.55
CA ARG A 278 -6.26 10.77 -6.20
C ARG A 278 -7.53 9.93 -6.22
N TRP A 279 -8.39 10.13 -7.21
CA TRP A 279 -9.60 9.34 -7.35
C TRP A 279 -9.31 7.90 -7.76
N PHE A 280 -8.42 7.68 -8.75
CA PHE A 280 -8.00 6.32 -9.16
C PHE A 280 -7.33 5.55 -8.03
N THR A 281 -6.57 6.21 -7.20
CA THR A 281 -5.91 5.62 -6.02
C THR A 281 -6.82 5.58 -4.78
N ALA A 282 -8.14 5.75 -4.93
CA ALA A 282 -9.12 5.68 -3.85
C ALA A 282 -8.69 6.48 -2.60
N ASN A 283 -8.09 7.65 -2.78
CA ASN A 283 -7.59 8.52 -1.72
C ASN A 283 -6.57 7.87 -0.77
N ILE A 284 -5.98 6.72 -1.11
CA ILE A 284 -5.02 6.01 -0.22
C ILE A 284 -3.75 6.84 0.04
N GLY A 285 -3.51 7.92 -0.73
CA GLY A 285 -2.47 8.88 -0.41
C GLY A 285 -2.60 9.54 0.97
N LEU A 286 -3.81 9.53 1.56
CA LEU A 286 -4.06 9.94 2.95
C LEU A 286 -3.69 8.81 3.92
N HIS A 287 -2.48 8.26 3.79
CA HIS A 287 -2.09 6.99 4.39
C HIS A 287 -1.85 7.10 5.91
N HIS A 288 -1.36 8.25 6.38
CA HIS A 288 -1.24 8.56 7.80
C HIS A 288 -2.59 8.52 8.54
N ILE A 289 -3.68 8.99 7.90
CA ILE A 289 -5.03 8.87 8.46
C ILE A 289 -5.51 7.42 8.41
N HIS A 290 -5.22 6.73 7.30
CA HIS A 290 -5.58 5.33 7.13
C HIS A 290 -4.89 4.43 8.16
N HIS A 291 -3.59 4.60 8.43
CA HIS A 291 -2.88 3.85 9.47
C HIS A 291 -3.43 4.14 10.87
N LEU A 292 -3.70 5.41 11.16
CA LEU A 292 -4.25 5.81 12.46
C LEU A 292 -5.67 5.28 12.68
N SER A 293 -6.47 5.13 11.62
CA SER A 293 -7.85 4.64 11.70
C SER A 293 -8.26 3.89 10.42
N SER A 294 -7.73 2.68 10.24
CA SER A 294 -7.97 1.82 9.07
C SER A 294 -9.44 1.38 8.89
N ARG A 295 -10.30 1.67 9.88
CA ARG A 295 -11.75 1.49 9.79
C ARG A 295 -12.47 2.59 8.99
N ILE A 296 -11.79 3.68 8.66
CA ILE A 296 -12.37 4.73 7.82
C ILE A 296 -12.34 4.27 6.37
N PRO A 297 -13.50 4.09 5.71
CA PRO A 297 -13.50 3.71 4.31
C PRO A 297 -12.92 4.84 3.46
N TYR A 298 -12.19 4.50 2.41
CA TYR A 298 -11.46 5.46 1.58
C TYR A 298 -12.32 6.60 1.03
N TYR A 299 -13.61 6.35 0.82
CA TYR A 299 -14.56 7.38 0.35
C TYR A 299 -14.93 8.41 1.42
N GLN A 300 -14.57 8.19 2.69
CA GLN A 300 -14.70 9.15 3.80
C GLN A 300 -13.41 9.96 4.05
N LEU A 301 -12.24 9.47 3.63
CA LEU A 301 -10.96 10.16 3.85
C LEU A 301 -10.95 11.63 3.37
N PRO A 302 -11.54 12.00 2.20
CA PRO A 302 -11.62 13.40 1.80
C PRO A 302 -12.43 14.27 2.76
N LYS A 303 -13.45 13.70 3.42
CA LYS A 303 -14.25 14.41 4.42
C LYS A 303 -13.43 14.67 5.69
N VAL A 304 -12.65 13.68 6.14
CA VAL A 304 -11.73 13.86 7.26
C VAL A 304 -10.78 15.03 7.00
N MET A 305 -10.15 15.08 5.82
CA MET A 305 -9.24 16.17 5.46
C MET A 305 -9.90 17.53 5.35
N LYS A 306 -11.20 17.57 5.03
CA LYS A 306 -11.99 18.82 5.02
C LYS A 306 -12.30 19.29 6.44
N ASP A 307 -12.68 18.36 7.31
CA ASP A 307 -13.11 18.65 8.68
C ASP A 307 -11.90 18.92 9.61
N TYR A 308 -10.73 18.33 9.30
CA TYR A 308 -9.48 18.47 10.06
C TYR A 308 -8.30 18.89 9.15
N PRO A 309 -8.22 20.16 8.74
CA PRO A 309 -7.14 20.64 7.85
C PRO A 309 -5.73 20.48 8.41
N ALA A 310 -5.57 20.44 9.76
CA ALA A 310 -4.27 20.24 10.42
C ALA A 310 -3.58 18.93 10.03
N LEU A 311 -4.35 17.89 9.68
CA LEU A 311 -3.78 16.62 9.21
C LEU A 311 -3.17 16.72 7.79
N ARG A 312 -3.37 17.84 7.08
CA ARG A 312 -2.89 17.98 5.70
C ARG A 312 -1.36 18.02 5.60
N ASP A 313 -0.74 18.65 6.56
CA ASP A 313 0.70 18.93 6.53
C ASP A 313 1.52 17.85 7.25
N VAL A 314 0.85 16.89 7.90
CA VAL A 314 1.53 15.76 8.56
C VAL A 314 2.19 14.89 7.47
N ASN A 315 3.52 14.81 7.50
CA ASN A 315 4.35 14.02 6.57
C ASN A 315 3.92 14.17 5.11
N ARG A 316 3.61 15.41 4.70
CA ARG A 316 3.14 15.71 3.36
C ARG A 316 4.25 15.54 2.34
N LEU A 317 3.97 14.71 1.33
CA LEU A 317 4.84 14.39 0.23
C LEU A 317 4.12 14.65 -1.09
N THR A 318 4.61 15.58 -1.89
CA THR A 318 4.04 15.87 -3.23
C THR A 318 4.53 14.84 -4.25
N PHE A 319 3.87 14.81 -5.43
CA PHE A 319 4.26 13.90 -6.51
C PHE A 319 5.76 14.02 -6.89
N PHE A 320 6.28 15.23 -7.02
CA PHE A 320 7.69 15.41 -7.40
C PHE A 320 8.67 15.11 -6.26
N GLU A 321 8.30 15.39 -5.03
CA GLU A 321 9.13 15.07 -3.87
C GLU A 321 9.22 13.55 -3.66
N SER A 322 8.20 12.79 -4.04
CA SER A 322 8.21 11.33 -3.89
C SER A 322 9.37 10.65 -4.62
N PHE A 323 9.91 11.26 -5.68
CA PHE A 323 11.08 10.71 -6.36
C PHE A 323 12.36 10.79 -5.51
N LYS A 324 12.42 11.69 -4.52
CA LYS A 324 13.53 11.75 -3.55
C LYS A 324 13.56 10.54 -2.62
N CYS A 325 12.44 9.83 -2.48
CA CYS A 325 12.36 8.60 -1.68
C CYS A 325 13.11 7.41 -2.33
N ILE A 326 13.28 7.41 -3.66
CA ILE A 326 13.86 6.28 -4.41
C ILE A 326 15.22 5.81 -3.86
N PRO A 327 16.21 6.69 -3.56
CA PRO A 327 17.50 6.27 -3.06
C PRO A 327 17.49 5.85 -1.57
N LEU A 328 16.44 6.16 -0.81
CA LEU A 328 16.36 5.85 0.61
C LEU A 328 16.28 4.33 0.80
N ALA A 329 17.23 3.77 1.55
CA ALA A 329 17.40 2.32 1.62
C ALA A 329 17.74 1.77 3.01
N LEU A 330 18.35 2.57 3.87
CA LEU A 330 18.85 2.16 5.17
C LEU A 330 18.32 3.10 6.25
N TRP A 331 17.89 2.53 7.38
CA TRP A 331 17.54 3.29 8.56
C TRP A 331 18.78 3.59 9.40
N ASP A 332 19.05 4.85 9.64
CA ASP A 332 20.11 5.29 10.55
C ASP A 332 19.51 5.51 11.93
N GLU A 333 19.88 4.65 12.88
CA GLU A 333 19.33 4.65 14.26
C GLU A 333 19.82 5.85 15.07
N GLU A 334 21.03 6.37 14.80
CA GLU A 334 21.59 7.53 15.49
C GLU A 334 21.00 8.85 14.98
N ALA A 335 20.92 8.98 13.64
CA ALA A 335 20.35 10.16 13.00
C ALA A 335 18.81 10.16 12.99
N ARG A 336 18.17 8.99 13.23
CA ARG A 336 16.72 8.76 13.16
C ARG A 336 16.11 9.17 11.82
N GLU A 337 16.76 8.75 10.73
CA GLU A 337 16.34 9.06 9.37
C GLU A 337 16.64 7.93 8.40
N LEU A 338 15.92 7.87 7.28
CA LEU A 338 16.25 7.01 6.16
C LEU A 338 17.34 7.61 5.30
N LYS A 339 18.38 6.83 5.05
CA LYS A 339 19.54 7.23 4.24
C LYS A 339 19.68 6.41 2.97
N SER A 340 20.24 7.02 1.94
CA SER A 340 20.75 6.29 0.79
C SER A 340 22.04 5.53 1.17
N PHE A 341 22.42 4.50 0.41
CA PHE A 341 23.71 3.81 0.59
C PHE A 341 24.89 4.78 0.59
N LYS A 342 24.84 5.79 -0.29
CA LYS A 342 25.89 6.82 -0.37
C LYS A 342 25.93 7.70 0.88
N ALA A 343 24.79 8.15 1.37
CA ALA A 343 24.71 9.01 2.56
C ALA A 343 25.10 8.23 3.84
N ALA A 344 24.84 6.91 3.88
CA ALA A 344 25.28 6.03 4.97
C ALA A 344 26.76 5.62 4.87
N GLY A 345 27.49 6.06 3.84
CA GLY A 345 28.92 5.76 3.67
C GLY A 345 29.24 4.31 3.30
N VAL A 346 28.30 3.58 2.67
CA VAL A 346 28.41 2.12 2.40
C VAL A 346 28.10 1.78 0.95
#